data_b429104f7393a2ed11881fe1a25ee3bb
#
_entry.id   b429104f7393a2ed11881fe1a25ee3bb
#
_cell.length_a   1.000
_cell.length_b   1.000
_cell.length_c   1.000
_cell.angle_alpha   90.00
_cell.angle_beta   90.00
_cell.angle_gamma   90.00
#
_symmetry.space_group_name_H-M   'P 1'
#
loop_
_entity.id
_entity.type
_entity.pdbx_description
1 polymer ?
#
loop_
_entity_poly.entity_id
_entity_poly.type
_entity_poly.pdbx_seq_one_letter_code
_entity_poly.pdbx_strand_id
1 'polypeptide(L)'
;SEVQVNPRPLPPESLSQEVWAQLDAVTSTGEFWDMLIPSPFTSRTEHLDELAAELDVARRRDPLSLLYELNSSLNHAFAYDAASTNVDSPIDEALKHRRGVCQDLTHIMLALVRNYLHIPCRYVSGYLYHRRDDRSADGATHAWLQAWLPELGWIGFDPTNNLLQGERHIEVALGREYSDVPPTRGVYKGNAGSELSVTVRIRSERESLPDGGLDAGEPGDTDLGDTPIYRSTEQALQERYAQALLAMEMQQQQQQQ
;
A
#
# COMPACT_ATOMS: atom_id res chain seq x y z
N SER A 1 -3.91 -21.64 8.66
CA SER A 1 -4.42 -20.54 9.50
C SER A 1 -5.70 -19.99 8.88
N GLU A 2 -6.66 -19.71 9.69
CA GLU A 2 -7.89 -18.99 9.32
C GLU A 2 -7.78 -17.56 9.85
N VAL A 3 -8.13 -16.59 9.02
CA VAL A 3 -8.03 -15.18 9.37
C VAL A 3 -9.36 -14.52 9.05
N GLN A 4 -9.92 -13.85 10.04
CA GLN A 4 -11.09 -12.99 9.85
C GLN A 4 -10.62 -11.55 9.74
N VAL A 5 -10.84 -10.94 8.58
CA VAL A 5 -10.53 -9.51 8.36
C VAL A 5 -11.78 -8.69 8.68
N ASN A 6 -11.68 -7.80 9.66
CA ASN A 6 -12.78 -6.92 10.03
C ASN A 6 -12.89 -5.76 9.03
N PRO A 7 -14.11 -5.43 8.56
CA PRO A 7 -14.32 -4.26 7.73
C PRO A 7 -13.83 -2.99 8.43
N ARG A 8 -13.12 -2.13 7.70
CA ARG A 8 -12.73 -0.81 8.19
C ARG A 8 -13.74 0.24 7.72
N PRO A 9 -14.02 1.27 8.52
CA PRO A 9 -14.83 2.39 8.06
C PRO A 9 -14.21 3.01 6.81
N LEU A 10 -15.05 3.38 5.85
CA LEU A 10 -14.59 4.10 4.67
C LEU A 10 -14.07 5.48 5.10
N PRO A 11 -12.85 5.87 4.72
CA PRO A 11 -12.40 7.23 4.95
C PRO A 11 -13.25 8.21 4.10
N PRO A 12 -13.35 9.49 4.50
CA PRO A 12 -14.02 10.51 3.70
C PRO A 12 -13.26 10.74 2.38
N GLU A 13 -13.85 11.48 1.45
CA GLU A 13 -13.19 11.86 0.19
C GLU A 13 -12.07 12.88 0.41
N SER A 14 -12.22 13.76 1.40
CA SER A 14 -11.27 14.80 1.76
C SER A 14 -11.40 15.19 3.22
N LEU A 15 -10.42 15.91 3.73
CA LEU A 15 -10.41 16.51 5.06
C LEU A 15 -10.33 18.04 4.95
N SER A 16 -10.44 18.71 6.10
CA SER A 16 -10.11 20.13 6.18
C SER A 16 -8.59 20.35 6.11
N GLN A 17 -8.15 21.46 5.53
CA GLN A 17 -6.73 21.85 5.58
C GLN A 17 -6.22 22.13 7.00
N GLU A 18 -7.12 22.43 7.93
CA GLU A 18 -6.79 22.61 9.36
C GLU A 18 -6.18 21.34 10.00
N VAL A 19 -6.40 20.19 9.40
CA VAL A 19 -5.80 18.92 9.84
C VAL A 19 -4.27 18.97 9.82
N TRP A 20 -3.64 19.79 8.97
CA TRP A 20 -2.20 20.01 9.00
C TRP A 20 -1.71 20.58 10.33
N ALA A 21 -2.44 21.56 10.87
CA ALA A 21 -2.09 22.14 12.17
C ALA A 21 -2.25 21.11 13.31
N GLN A 22 -3.26 20.25 13.23
CA GLN A 22 -3.46 19.16 14.19
C GLN A 22 -2.33 18.13 14.10
N LEU A 23 -1.90 17.76 12.88
CA LEU A 23 -0.74 16.88 12.64
C LEU A 23 0.53 17.48 13.24
N ASP A 24 0.81 18.75 12.97
CA ASP A 24 1.99 19.44 13.50
C ASP A 24 1.97 19.51 15.03
N ALA A 25 0.80 19.73 15.63
CA ALA A 25 0.66 19.72 17.07
C ALA A 25 0.97 18.35 17.67
N VAL A 26 0.44 17.26 17.12
CA VAL A 26 0.68 15.89 17.62
C VAL A 26 2.12 15.47 17.37
N THR A 27 2.66 15.70 16.18
CA THR A 27 4.05 15.30 15.87
C THR A 27 5.09 16.05 16.71
N SER A 28 4.79 17.28 17.12
CA SER A 28 5.66 18.06 18.02
C SER A 28 5.79 17.48 19.44
N THR A 29 4.86 16.63 19.87
CA THR A 29 4.95 15.95 21.18
C THR A 29 5.98 14.83 21.24
N GLY A 30 6.43 14.35 20.08
CA GLY A 30 7.32 13.20 19.95
C GLY A 30 6.59 11.84 19.98
N GLU A 31 5.27 11.81 20.04
CA GLU A 31 4.47 10.57 20.08
C GLU A 31 4.75 9.63 18.90
N PHE A 32 4.95 10.21 17.70
CA PHE A 32 5.21 9.46 16.46
C PHE A 32 6.65 9.59 15.97
N TRP A 33 7.59 9.87 16.85
CA TRP A 33 8.98 10.14 16.48
C TRP A 33 9.58 9.04 15.58
N ASP A 34 9.42 7.78 15.94
CA ASP A 34 9.95 6.63 15.22
C ASP A 34 9.27 6.38 13.87
N MET A 35 8.05 6.89 13.68
CA MET A 35 7.29 6.81 12.42
C MET A 35 7.53 7.98 11.46
N LEU A 36 8.30 8.97 11.90
CA LEU A 36 8.64 10.18 11.14
C LEU A 36 10.09 10.19 10.66
N ILE A 37 11.01 9.56 11.40
CA ILE A 37 12.43 9.58 11.03
C ILE A 37 12.71 8.72 9.81
N PRO A 38 13.59 9.18 8.90
CA PRO A 38 14.09 8.36 7.81
C PRO A 38 14.86 7.14 8.34
N SER A 39 14.85 6.08 7.55
CA SER A 39 15.59 4.85 7.76
C SER A 39 16.50 4.58 6.55
N PRO A 40 17.36 3.56 6.55
CA PRO A 40 18.17 3.22 5.39
C PRO A 40 17.37 3.05 4.09
N PHE A 41 16.13 2.50 4.18
CA PHE A 41 15.26 2.33 3.01
C PHE A 41 14.36 3.54 2.71
N THR A 42 14.37 4.58 3.54
CA THR A 42 13.49 5.76 3.38
C THR A 42 14.24 7.08 3.50
N SER A 43 15.57 7.03 3.38
CA SER A 43 16.42 8.23 3.38
C SER A 43 16.16 9.09 2.15
N ARG A 44 16.35 10.39 2.33
CA ARG A 44 16.26 11.34 1.23
C ARG A 44 17.48 11.19 0.31
N THR A 45 17.23 11.10 -1.00
CA THR A 45 18.22 10.99 -2.07
C THR A 45 17.91 11.98 -3.17
N GLU A 46 18.86 12.24 -4.07
CA GLU A 46 18.66 13.12 -5.22
C GLU A 46 17.53 12.62 -6.11
N HIS A 47 17.44 11.31 -6.38
CA HIS A 47 16.37 10.73 -7.18
C HIS A 47 15.00 10.82 -6.50
N LEU A 48 14.97 10.77 -5.16
CA LEU A 48 13.72 11.00 -4.43
C LEU A 48 13.30 12.47 -4.50
N ASP A 49 14.26 13.42 -4.47
CA ASP A 49 13.98 14.85 -4.66
C ASP A 49 13.43 15.14 -6.06
N GLU A 50 13.99 14.51 -7.10
CA GLU A 50 13.49 14.60 -8.47
C GLU A 50 12.05 14.09 -8.56
N LEU A 51 11.76 12.91 -8.00
CA LEU A 51 10.40 12.35 -7.98
C LEU A 51 9.43 13.24 -7.19
N ALA A 52 9.85 13.76 -6.03
CA ALA A 52 9.01 14.64 -5.23
C ALA A 52 8.65 15.93 -5.97
N ALA A 53 9.60 16.49 -6.74
CA ALA A 53 9.35 17.65 -7.58
C ALA A 53 8.42 17.32 -8.77
N GLU A 54 8.64 16.18 -9.43
CA GLU A 54 7.79 15.70 -10.54
C GLU A 54 6.33 15.51 -10.10
N LEU A 55 6.11 14.93 -8.93
CA LEU A 55 4.78 14.65 -8.39
C LEU A 55 4.21 15.81 -7.54
N ASP A 56 4.89 16.95 -7.47
CA ASP A 56 4.49 18.13 -6.68
C ASP A 56 4.12 17.76 -5.22
N VAL A 57 5.01 17.00 -4.56
CA VAL A 57 4.79 16.52 -3.19
C VAL A 57 4.99 17.66 -2.20
N ALA A 58 3.91 18.40 -1.93
CA ALA A 58 3.87 19.53 -1.00
C ALA A 58 2.51 19.62 -0.31
N ARG A 59 2.44 20.32 0.83
CA ARG A 59 1.20 20.55 1.61
C ARG A 59 0.25 21.56 0.93
N ARG A 60 -0.12 21.30 -0.30
CA ARG A 60 -0.99 22.17 -1.13
C ARG A 60 -2.49 21.90 -0.98
N ARG A 61 -2.84 20.77 -0.39
CA ARG A 61 -4.22 20.30 -0.13
C ARG A 61 -4.31 19.71 1.27
N ASP A 62 -5.48 19.23 1.65
CA ASP A 62 -5.62 18.41 2.85
C ASP A 62 -4.79 17.12 2.75
N PRO A 63 -4.34 16.57 3.90
CA PRO A 63 -3.41 15.45 3.89
C PRO A 63 -3.98 14.17 3.29
N LEU A 64 -5.29 13.91 3.42
CA LEU A 64 -5.90 12.69 2.90
C LEU A 64 -5.96 12.72 1.36
N SER A 65 -6.40 13.84 0.78
CA SER A 65 -6.40 14.03 -0.68
C SER A 65 -5.01 13.90 -1.28
N LEU A 66 -3.97 14.43 -0.61
CA LEU A 66 -2.58 14.27 -1.07
C LEU A 66 -2.11 12.81 -1.01
N LEU A 67 -2.50 12.06 0.01
CA LEU A 67 -2.16 10.64 0.10
C LEU A 67 -2.85 9.81 -0.98
N TYR A 68 -4.11 10.11 -1.32
CA TYR A 68 -4.80 9.48 -2.45
C TYR A 68 -4.09 9.75 -3.78
N GLU A 69 -3.78 11.03 -4.03
CA GLU A 69 -3.06 11.45 -5.23
C GLU A 69 -1.69 10.78 -5.33
N LEU A 70 -0.92 10.76 -4.24
CA LEU A 70 0.40 10.16 -4.22
C LEU A 70 0.36 8.65 -4.45
N ASN A 71 -0.61 7.94 -3.85
CA ASN A 71 -0.81 6.52 -4.07
C ASN A 71 -1.07 6.21 -5.55
N SER A 72 -1.97 6.95 -6.18
CA SER A 72 -2.27 6.81 -7.61
C SER A 72 -1.10 7.19 -8.50
N SER A 73 -0.44 8.31 -8.22
CA SER A 73 0.69 8.80 -9.00
C SER A 73 1.87 7.83 -9.00
N LEU A 74 2.19 7.24 -7.85
CA LEU A 74 3.23 6.19 -7.76
C LEU A 74 2.85 4.94 -8.55
N ASN A 75 1.61 4.50 -8.47
CA ASN A 75 1.13 3.38 -9.28
C ASN A 75 1.35 3.64 -10.78
N HIS A 76 1.07 4.84 -11.28
CA HIS A 76 1.24 5.17 -12.69
C HIS A 76 2.70 5.41 -13.08
N ALA A 77 3.52 5.98 -12.17
CA ALA A 77 4.91 6.33 -12.47
C ALA A 77 5.85 5.11 -12.48
N PHE A 78 5.46 3.98 -11.90
CA PHE A 78 6.30 2.79 -11.78
C PHE A 78 5.67 1.57 -12.44
N ALA A 79 6.49 0.77 -13.12
CA ALA A 79 6.10 -0.56 -13.58
C ALA A 79 6.40 -1.60 -12.50
N TYR A 80 5.50 -2.57 -12.30
CA TYR A 80 5.78 -3.73 -11.45
C TYR A 80 6.71 -4.70 -12.18
N ASP A 81 7.84 -5.04 -11.56
CA ASP A 81 8.84 -5.95 -12.14
C ASP A 81 9.51 -6.75 -11.01
N ALA A 82 9.14 -8.02 -10.89
CA ALA A 82 9.62 -8.92 -9.84
C ALA A 82 11.12 -9.23 -9.89
N ALA A 83 11.79 -8.92 -11.00
CA ALA A 83 13.21 -9.18 -11.20
C ALA A 83 14.08 -7.91 -11.12
N SER A 84 13.48 -6.74 -10.85
CA SER A 84 14.19 -5.46 -10.93
C SER A 84 15.04 -5.12 -9.71
N THR A 85 14.66 -5.62 -8.52
CA THR A 85 15.31 -5.31 -7.24
C THR A 85 15.44 -6.54 -6.35
N ASN A 86 16.29 -6.45 -5.35
CA ASN A 86 16.44 -7.42 -4.28
C ASN A 86 15.92 -6.83 -2.97
N VAL A 87 15.71 -7.66 -1.95
CA VAL A 87 15.15 -7.23 -0.64
C VAL A 87 16.00 -6.21 0.11
N ASP A 88 17.29 -6.11 -0.21
CA ASP A 88 18.26 -5.18 0.36
C ASP A 88 18.64 -4.03 -0.60
N SER A 89 18.03 -3.98 -1.79
CA SER A 89 18.25 -2.89 -2.73
C SER A 89 17.84 -1.54 -2.14
N PRO A 90 18.65 -0.48 -2.31
CA PRO A 90 18.24 0.87 -1.97
C PRO A 90 17.11 1.34 -2.90
N ILE A 91 16.27 2.25 -2.43
CA ILE A 91 15.15 2.80 -3.23
C ILE A 91 15.61 3.46 -4.54
N ASP A 92 16.85 3.92 -4.61
CA ASP A 92 17.43 4.55 -5.81
C ASP A 92 17.47 3.64 -7.02
N GLU A 93 17.55 2.31 -6.84
CA GLU A 93 17.46 1.37 -7.96
C GLU A 93 16.09 1.43 -8.62
N ALA A 94 15.04 1.36 -7.81
CA ALA A 94 13.67 1.47 -8.31
C ALA A 94 13.37 2.87 -8.87
N LEU A 95 13.86 3.93 -8.21
CA LEU A 95 13.69 5.32 -8.64
C LEU A 95 14.30 5.58 -10.03
N LYS A 96 15.54 5.13 -10.27
CA LYS A 96 16.25 5.28 -11.54
C LYS A 96 15.56 4.60 -12.71
N HIS A 97 15.08 3.39 -12.48
CA HIS A 97 14.51 2.56 -13.54
C HIS A 97 13.00 2.64 -13.65
N ARG A 98 12.33 3.34 -12.72
CA ARG A 98 10.87 3.44 -12.61
C ARG A 98 10.21 2.05 -12.59
N ARG A 99 10.87 1.11 -11.92
CA ARG A 99 10.43 -0.29 -11.77
C ARG A 99 10.74 -0.77 -10.37
N GLY A 100 9.87 -1.63 -9.85
CA GLY A 100 10.06 -2.21 -8.52
C GLY A 100 8.97 -3.20 -8.18
N VAL A 101 9.08 -3.74 -6.97
CA VAL A 101 8.06 -4.60 -6.37
C VAL A 101 7.29 -3.83 -5.28
N CYS A 102 6.35 -4.50 -4.62
CA CYS A 102 5.53 -3.88 -3.56
C CYS A 102 6.37 -3.28 -2.42
N GLN A 103 7.49 -3.90 -2.07
CA GLN A 103 8.43 -3.38 -1.08
C GLN A 103 9.01 -2.02 -1.50
N ASP A 104 9.45 -1.90 -2.76
CA ASP A 104 10.08 -0.67 -3.26
C ASP A 104 9.08 0.48 -3.29
N LEU A 105 7.89 0.26 -3.86
CA LEU A 105 6.85 1.28 -3.95
C LEU A 105 6.39 1.74 -2.56
N THR A 106 6.30 0.80 -1.62
CA THR A 106 5.98 1.11 -0.22
C THR A 106 7.06 1.97 0.42
N HIS A 107 8.36 1.64 0.25
CA HIS A 107 9.47 2.44 0.78
C HIS A 107 9.55 3.82 0.15
N ILE A 108 9.33 3.93 -1.17
CA ILE A 108 9.30 5.22 -1.87
C ILE A 108 8.17 6.09 -1.33
N MET A 109 6.96 5.54 -1.18
CA MET A 109 5.84 6.30 -0.61
C MET A 109 6.08 6.70 0.85
N LEU A 110 6.62 5.80 1.69
CA LEU A 110 7.05 6.13 3.06
C LEU A 110 8.06 7.28 3.08
N ALA A 111 9.06 7.23 2.19
CA ALA A 111 10.09 8.25 2.09
C ALA A 111 9.50 9.61 1.70
N LEU A 112 8.61 9.65 0.70
CA LEU A 112 7.93 10.88 0.29
C LEU A 112 7.04 11.44 1.40
N VAL A 113 6.26 10.60 2.05
CA VAL A 113 5.33 11.01 3.11
C VAL A 113 6.08 11.55 4.35
N ARG A 114 7.16 10.89 4.76
CA ARG A 114 7.97 11.33 5.91
C ARG A 114 8.76 12.60 5.62
N ASN A 115 9.51 12.61 4.52
CA ASN A 115 10.49 13.67 4.25
C ASN A 115 9.86 14.97 3.75
N TYR A 116 8.70 14.93 3.06
CA TYR A 116 8.10 16.11 2.43
C TYR A 116 6.78 16.53 3.08
N LEU A 117 5.96 15.58 3.51
CA LEU A 117 4.65 15.89 4.11
C LEU A 117 4.70 15.89 5.64
N HIS A 118 5.68 15.22 6.24
CA HIS A 118 5.83 15.07 7.68
C HIS A 118 4.57 14.45 8.33
N ILE A 119 4.06 13.39 7.70
CA ILE A 119 2.94 12.59 8.19
C ILE A 119 3.52 11.29 8.79
N PRO A 120 3.15 10.92 10.04
CA PRO A 120 3.55 9.65 10.61
C PRO A 120 3.07 8.48 9.75
N CYS A 121 3.98 7.60 9.36
CA CYS A 121 3.63 6.45 8.54
C CYS A 121 4.49 5.23 8.86
N ARG A 122 3.92 4.04 8.62
CA ARG A 122 4.53 2.76 8.94
C ARG A 122 4.39 1.76 7.81
N TYR A 123 5.37 0.88 7.72
CA TYR A 123 5.40 -0.23 6.79
C TYR A 123 4.52 -1.37 7.29
N VAL A 124 3.76 -1.98 6.41
CA VAL A 124 2.96 -3.17 6.68
C VAL A 124 3.45 -4.32 5.84
N SER A 125 3.77 -5.43 6.49
CA SER A 125 4.01 -6.72 5.86
C SER A 125 2.80 -7.61 6.06
N GLY A 126 2.35 -8.27 5.00
CA GLY A 126 1.17 -9.11 5.07
C GLY A 126 0.90 -9.91 3.80
N TYR A 127 -0.36 -10.14 3.54
CA TYR A 127 -0.83 -10.86 2.37
C TYR A 127 -1.99 -10.10 1.71
N LEU A 128 -2.10 -10.25 0.39
CA LEU A 128 -3.23 -9.74 -0.36
C LEU A 128 -4.04 -10.91 -0.94
N TYR A 129 -5.37 -10.90 -0.74
CA TYR A 129 -6.26 -11.76 -1.52
C TYR A 129 -6.34 -11.19 -2.94
N HIS A 130 -5.61 -11.84 -3.85
CA HIS A 130 -5.41 -11.36 -5.22
C HIS A 130 -6.67 -11.45 -6.06
N ARG A 131 -6.84 -10.45 -6.93
CA ARG A 131 -7.77 -10.45 -8.04
C ARG A 131 -7.00 -10.35 -9.35
N ARG A 132 -7.67 -10.67 -10.46
CA ARG A 132 -7.07 -10.74 -11.78
C ARG A 132 -6.38 -9.45 -12.23
N ASP A 133 -6.85 -8.30 -11.75
CA ASP A 133 -6.36 -6.97 -12.14
C ASP A 133 -5.24 -6.44 -11.22
N ASP A 134 -4.88 -7.18 -10.18
CA ASP A 134 -3.80 -6.79 -9.28
C ASP A 134 -2.44 -6.92 -9.99
N ARG A 135 -1.58 -5.93 -9.78
CA ARG A 135 -0.22 -5.91 -10.36
C ARG A 135 0.78 -6.76 -9.59
N SER A 136 0.62 -6.83 -8.26
CA SER A 136 1.51 -7.64 -7.43
C SER A 136 1.37 -9.12 -7.74
N ALA A 137 2.45 -9.90 -7.51
CA ALA A 137 2.44 -11.33 -7.79
C ALA A 137 1.53 -12.09 -6.82
N ASP A 138 0.69 -12.98 -7.36
CA ASP A 138 -0.04 -13.97 -6.55
C ASP A 138 0.94 -14.99 -5.95
N GLY A 139 0.59 -15.50 -4.78
CA GLY A 139 1.37 -16.52 -4.09
C GLY A 139 2.61 -16.01 -3.35
N ALA A 140 2.77 -14.69 -3.21
CA ALA A 140 3.84 -14.04 -2.47
C ALA A 140 3.31 -13.25 -1.27
N THR A 141 4.23 -12.83 -0.40
CA THR A 141 3.94 -11.80 0.61
C THR A 141 3.70 -10.45 -0.07
N HIS A 142 2.94 -9.61 0.57
CA HIS A 142 2.63 -8.26 0.07
C HIS A 142 3.02 -7.18 1.07
N ALA A 143 3.29 -5.99 0.56
CA ALA A 143 3.64 -4.83 1.37
C ALA A 143 2.84 -3.60 0.95
N TRP A 144 2.47 -2.80 1.94
CA TRP A 144 1.85 -1.49 1.78
C TRP A 144 2.22 -0.60 2.96
N LEU A 145 1.74 0.62 3.00
CA LEU A 145 1.95 1.50 4.14
C LEU A 145 0.64 1.90 4.81
N GLN A 146 0.76 2.33 6.06
CA GLN A 146 -0.30 3.05 6.76
C GLN A 146 0.21 4.42 7.15
N ALA A 147 -0.60 5.47 6.88
CA ALA A 147 -0.37 6.84 7.32
C ALA A 147 -1.36 7.20 8.43
N TRP A 148 -0.89 7.92 9.44
CA TRP A 148 -1.74 8.34 10.54
C TRP A 148 -2.28 9.74 10.31
N LEU A 149 -3.59 9.88 10.43
CA LEU A 149 -4.28 11.16 10.30
C LEU A 149 -5.13 11.42 11.54
N PRO A 150 -5.17 12.67 12.05
CA PRO A 150 -6.09 13.06 13.12
C PRO A 150 -7.52 12.63 12.80
N GLU A 151 -8.27 12.20 13.81
CA GLU A 151 -9.67 11.75 13.74
C GLU A 151 -9.91 10.43 12.98
N LEU A 152 -9.03 10.07 12.04
CA LEU A 152 -9.15 8.84 11.24
C LEU A 152 -8.26 7.69 11.75
N GLY A 153 -7.15 8.02 12.45
CA GLY A 153 -6.16 7.04 12.84
C GLY A 153 -5.32 6.55 11.64
N TRP A 154 -4.99 5.27 11.63
CA TRP A 154 -4.16 4.65 10.61
C TRP A 154 -4.97 4.26 9.37
N ILE A 155 -4.67 4.88 8.24
CA ILE A 155 -5.25 4.61 6.92
C ILE A 155 -4.20 3.94 6.05
N GLY A 156 -4.54 2.80 5.44
CA GLY A 156 -3.62 2.03 4.59
C GLY A 156 -3.73 2.39 3.12
N PHE A 157 -2.57 2.49 2.46
CA PHE A 157 -2.40 2.79 1.04
C PHE A 157 -1.52 1.75 0.39
N ASP A 158 -1.97 1.15 -0.69
CA ASP A 158 -1.23 0.19 -1.51
C ASP A 158 -0.87 0.82 -2.87
N PRO A 159 0.32 1.42 -3.01
CA PRO A 159 0.73 2.06 -4.25
C PRO A 159 0.98 1.05 -5.38
N THR A 160 1.20 -0.22 -5.07
CA THR A 160 1.43 -1.26 -6.08
C THR A 160 0.17 -1.54 -6.89
N ASN A 161 -0.96 -1.66 -6.21
CA ASN A 161 -2.24 -2.00 -6.84
C ASN A 161 -3.19 -0.79 -6.95
N ASN A 162 -2.76 0.39 -6.50
CA ASN A 162 -3.58 1.61 -6.41
C ASN A 162 -4.86 1.38 -5.59
N LEU A 163 -4.70 0.76 -4.42
CA LEU A 163 -5.81 0.42 -3.53
C LEU A 163 -5.69 1.15 -2.19
N LEU A 164 -6.82 1.27 -1.51
CA LEU A 164 -6.85 1.46 -0.06
C LEU A 164 -6.85 0.10 0.62
N GLN A 165 -6.25 0.03 1.81
CA GLN A 165 -6.30 -1.16 2.62
C GLN A 165 -7.76 -1.48 2.98
N GLY A 166 -8.25 -2.61 2.50
CA GLY A 166 -9.59 -3.13 2.73
C GLY A 166 -9.56 -4.58 3.20
N GLU A 167 -10.68 -5.26 2.98
CA GLU A 167 -10.89 -6.64 3.46
C GLU A 167 -10.00 -7.67 2.78
N ARG A 168 -9.38 -7.33 1.64
CA ARG A 168 -8.43 -8.17 0.93
C ARG A 168 -7.01 -8.15 1.52
N HIS A 169 -6.70 -7.16 2.35
CA HIS A 169 -5.39 -6.98 2.96
C HIS A 169 -5.33 -7.65 4.32
N ILE A 170 -4.52 -8.69 4.44
CA ILE A 170 -4.29 -9.44 5.68
C ILE A 170 -3.00 -8.91 6.29
N GLU A 171 -3.13 -8.06 7.31
CA GLU A 171 -2.02 -7.47 8.04
C GLU A 171 -1.38 -8.51 8.96
N VAL A 172 -0.05 -8.69 8.87
CA VAL A 172 0.71 -9.65 9.66
C VAL A 172 1.65 -8.96 10.63
N ALA A 173 2.38 -7.95 10.14
CA ALA A 173 3.36 -7.24 10.96
C ALA A 173 3.48 -5.78 10.55
N LEU A 174 3.80 -4.92 11.53
CA LEU A 174 3.96 -3.48 11.40
C LEU A 174 5.36 -3.08 11.81
N GLY A 175 6.00 -2.20 11.05
CA GLY A 175 7.34 -1.71 11.34
C GLY A 175 7.58 -0.33 10.71
N ARG A 176 8.77 0.20 10.92
CA ARG A 176 9.19 1.47 10.30
C ARG A 176 9.56 1.27 8.83
N GLU A 177 10.08 0.08 8.53
CA GLU A 177 10.53 -0.37 7.21
C GLU A 177 10.58 -1.90 7.13
N TYR A 178 10.96 -2.45 5.98
CA TYR A 178 11.06 -3.90 5.76
C TYR A 178 11.96 -4.62 6.78
N SER A 179 13.08 -4.04 7.18
CA SER A 179 14.03 -4.70 8.10
C SER A 179 13.47 -4.97 9.50
N ASP A 180 12.43 -4.24 9.91
CA ASP A 180 11.72 -4.47 11.17
C ASP A 180 10.78 -5.69 11.08
N VAL A 181 10.27 -5.99 9.89
CA VAL A 181 9.18 -6.98 9.68
C VAL A 181 9.41 -7.89 8.47
N PRO A 182 10.62 -8.45 8.27
CA PRO A 182 10.85 -9.35 7.15
C PRO A 182 9.97 -10.60 7.32
N PRO A 183 9.32 -11.09 6.26
CA PRO A 183 8.45 -12.27 6.31
C PRO A 183 9.16 -13.52 6.81
N THR A 184 10.45 -13.60 6.53
CA THR A 184 11.32 -14.68 7.00
C THR A 184 12.65 -14.11 7.48
N ARG A 185 13.09 -14.54 8.65
CA ARG A 185 14.41 -14.19 9.20
C ARG A 185 15.02 -15.42 9.86
N GLY A 186 16.25 -15.74 9.49
CA GLY A 186 17.00 -16.83 10.08
C GLY A 186 18.47 -16.49 10.20
N VAL A 187 19.14 -17.09 11.18
CA VAL A 187 20.59 -17.03 11.34
C VAL A 187 21.09 -18.46 11.37
N TYR A 188 22.02 -18.80 10.47
CA TYR A 188 22.72 -20.07 10.54
C TYR A 188 24.22 -19.86 10.69
N LYS A 189 24.90 -20.84 11.24
CA LYS A 189 26.34 -20.83 11.45
C LYS A 189 26.95 -22.02 10.72
N GLY A 190 27.71 -21.75 9.64
CA GLY A 190 28.36 -22.79 8.82
C GLY A 190 28.61 -22.35 7.39
N ASN A 191 29.21 -23.24 6.58
CA ASN A 191 29.52 -22.98 5.16
C ASN A 191 28.50 -23.65 4.21
N ALA A 192 27.31 -23.99 4.67
CA ALA A 192 26.27 -24.56 3.82
C ALA A 192 25.53 -23.47 3.06
N GLY A 193 25.28 -23.69 1.76
CA GLY A 193 24.31 -22.88 1.01
C GLY A 193 22.91 -23.12 1.57
N SER A 194 22.09 -22.09 1.58
CA SER A 194 20.67 -22.20 1.93
C SER A 194 19.80 -21.77 0.75
N GLU A 195 18.76 -22.54 0.48
CA GLU A 195 17.71 -22.19 -0.46
C GLU A 195 16.39 -22.14 0.29
N LEU A 196 15.66 -21.04 0.15
CA LEU A 196 14.35 -20.88 0.75
C LEU A 196 13.31 -20.74 -0.35
N SER A 197 12.33 -21.64 -0.37
CA SER A 197 11.16 -21.54 -1.22
C SER A 197 9.92 -21.31 -0.35
N VAL A 198 9.17 -20.26 -0.62
CA VAL A 198 7.93 -19.92 0.09
C VAL A 198 6.79 -19.82 -0.91
N THR A 199 5.70 -20.51 -0.62
CA THR A 199 4.45 -20.40 -1.40
C THR A 199 3.31 -20.02 -0.47
N VAL A 200 2.59 -18.98 -0.83
CA VAL A 200 1.42 -18.50 -0.11
C VAL A 200 0.18 -18.77 -0.96
N ARG A 201 -0.87 -19.32 -0.35
CA ARG A 201 -2.19 -19.48 -0.98
C ARG A 201 -3.25 -18.90 -0.07
N ILE A 202 -4.02 -17.97 -0.60
CA ILE A 202 -5.13 -17.34 0.11
C ILE A 202 -6.40 -17.71 -0.63
N ARG A 203 -7.38 -18.23 0.10
CA ARG A 203 -8.71 -18.57 -0.43
C ARG A 203 -9.76 -17.94 0.45
N SER A 204 -10.88 -17.55 -0.14
CA SER A 204 -12.04 -17.19 0.64
C SER A 204 -12.69 -18.45 1.22
N GLU A 205 -13.35 -18.34 2.37
CA GLU A 205 -14.08 -19.44 3.00
C GLU A 205 -15.09 -20.09 2.05
N ARG A 206 -15.67 -19.30 1.14
CA ARG A 206 -16.64 -19.77 0.13
C ARG A 206 -16.02 -20.65 -0.95
N GLU A 207 -14.79 -20.40 -1.33
CA GLU A 207 -14.05 -21.25 -2.27
C GLU A 207 -13.63 -22.57 -1.65
N SER A 208 -13.72 -22.70 -0.32
CA SER A 208 -13.31 -23.87 0.44
C SER A 208 -14.45 -24.86 0.72
N LEU A 209 -15.70 -24.50 0.45
CA LEU A 209 -16.85 -25.41 0.58
C LEU A 209 -16.83 -26.39 -0.59
N PRO A 210 -16.80 -27.72 -0.32
CA PRO A 210 -16.88 -28.72 -1.38
C PRO A 210 -18.24 -28.60 -2.09
N ASP A 211 -18.18 -28.41 -3.38
CA ASP A 211 -19.33 -28.45 -4.27
C ASP A 211 -20.04 -29.77 -4.07
N GLY A 212 -21.23 -29.74 -3.50
CA GLY A 212 -22.06 -30.93 -3.31
C GLY A 212 -22.48 -31.49 -4.66
N GLY A 213 -21.68 -32.39 -5.17
CA GLY A 213 -21.82 -33.30 -6.30
C GLY A 213 -22.78 -32.93 -7.43
N LEU A 214 -22.24 -32.81 -8.61
CA LEU A 214 -22.58 -33.48 -9.85
C LEU A 214 -22.05 -32.68 -11.06
N ASP A 215 -21.33 -33.43 -11.86
CA ASP A 215 -21.03 -33.22 -13.27
C ASP A 215 -19.73 -32.52 -13.66
N ALA A 216 -18.89 -33.35 -14.29
CA ALA A 216 -17.65 -32.96 -14.97
C ALA A 216 -17.99 -32.16 -16.24
N GLY A 217 -18.02 -30.82 -16.10
CA GLY A 217 -17.98 -29.88 -17.20
C GLY A 217 -16.65 -29.12 -17.15
N GLU A 218 -16.04 -28.90 -18.31
CA GLU A 218 -14.80 -28.14 -18.49
C GLU A 218 -14.82 -26.81 -17.73
N PRO A 219 -13.65 -26.25 -17.31
CA PRO A 219 -13.59 -25.01 -16.58
C PRO A 219 -13.96 -23.83 -17.49
N GLY A 220 -15.25 -23.65 -17.64
CA GLY A 220 -15.83 -22.43 -18.17
C GLY A 220 -15.76 -21.35 -17.09
N ASP A 221 -15.34 -20.17 -17.52
CA ASP A 221 -15.28 -18.90 -16.82
C ASP A 221 -16.58 -18.62 -16.03
N THR A 222 -16.71 -19.17 -14.83
CA THR A 222 -17.84 -18.85 -13.95
C THR A 222 -17.37 -17.78 -12.97
N ASP A 223 -17.73 -16.55 -13.30
CA ASP A 223 -17.88 -15.42 -12.40
C ASP A 223 -18.75 -15.85 -11.20
N LEU A 224 -18.12 -16.51 -10.20
CA LEU A 224 -18.77 -16.89 -8.95
C LEU A 224 -18.90 -15.63 -8.09
N GLY A 225 -20.06 -15.05 -8.22
CA GLY A 225 -20.44 -13.82 -7.59
C GLY A 225 -20.19 -13.74 -6.11
N ASP A 226 -19.38 -12.75 -5.71
CA ASP A 226 -19.27 -12.25 -4.34
C ASP A 226 -20.65 -12.00 -3.74
N THR A 227 -20.83 -12.19 -2.43
CA THR A 227 -22.09 -11.81 -1.79
C THR A 227 -22.36 -10.32 -1.99
N PRO A 228 -23.62 -9.90 -2.12
CA PRO A 228 -23.97 -8.50 -2.32
C PRO A 228 -23.41 -7.54 -1.26
N ILE A 229 -23.28 -7.99 0.00
CA ILE A 229 -22.74 -7.18 1.11
C ILE A 229 -21.23 -7.00 1.00
N TYR A 230 -20.49 -8.05 0.66
CA TYR A 230 -19.03 -8.01 0.56
C TYR A 230 -18.59 -7.20 -0.66
N ARG A 231 -19.17 -7.43 -1.83
CA ARG A 231 -18.98 -6.62 -3.04
C ARG A 231 -19.26 -5.15 -2.79
N SER A 232 -20.34 -4.86 -2.06
CA SER A 232 -20.74 -3.47 -1.85
C SER A 232 -19.74 -2.66 -1.06
N THR A 233 -19.09 -3.23 -0.04
CA THR A 233 -18.15 -2.49 0.80
C THR A 233 -16.83 -2.22 0.10
N GLU A 234 -16.21 -3.23 -0.51
CA GLU A 234 -14.96 -3.08 -1.26
C GLU A 234 -15.19 -2.21 -2.50
N GLN A 235 -16.24 -2.47 -3.25
CA GLN A 235 -16.58 -1.70 -4.43
C GLN A 235 -16.88 -0.24 -4.07
N ALA A 236 -17.64 0.01 -3.00
CA ALA A 236 -17.90 1.36 -2.52
C ALA A 236 -16.62 2.07 -2.06
N LEU A 237 -15.66 1.35 -1.45
CA LEU A 237 -14.36 1.90 -1.10
C LEU A 237 -13.58 2.35 -2.34
N GLN A 238 -13.51 1.49 -3.35
CA GLN A 238 -12.79 1.79 -4.59
C GLN A 238 -13.49 2.88 -5.41
N GLU A 239 -14.81 2.87 -5.46
CA GLU A 239 -15.59 3.93 -6.12
C GLU A 239 -15.37 5.29 -5.47
N ARG A 240 -15.38 5.36 -4.13
CA ARG A 240 -15.09 6.60 -3.40
C ARG A 240 -13.66 7.08 -3.62
N TYR A 241 -12.70 6.17 -3.63
CA TYR A 241 -11.32 6.49 -3.94
C TYR A 241 -11.19 7.06 -5.37
N ALA A 242 -11.80 6.40 -6.36
CA ALA A 242 -11.83 6.86 -7.75
C ALA A 242 -12.54 8.23 -7.89
N GLN A 243 -13.64 8.45 -7.17
CA GLN A 243 -14.32 9.74 -7.15
C GLN A 243 -13.46 10.86 -6.54
N ALA A 244 -12.74 10.57 -5.45
CA ALA A 244 -11.82 11.51 -4.84
C ALA A 244 -10.70 11.92 -5.81
N LEU A 245 -10.10 10.96 -6.53
CA LEU A 245 -9.10 11.23 -7.56
C LEU A 245 -9.67 12.08 -8.70
N LEU A 246 -10.84 11.72 -9.23
CA LEU A 246 -11.49 12.46 -10.32
C LEU A 246 -11.83 13.90 -9.90
N ALA A 247 -12.31 14.10 -8.68
CA ALA A 247 -12.58 15.44 -8.14
C ALA A 247 -11.31 16.29 -8.06
N MET A 248 -10.18 15.68 -7.68
CA MET A 248 -8.88 16.35 -7.66
C MET A 248 -8.40 16.75 -9.05
N GLU A 249 -8.53 15.88 -10.05
CA GLU A 249 -8.18 16.20 -11.44
C GLU A 249 -9.02 17.34 -12.01
N MET A 250 -10.33 17.33 -11.74
CA MET A 250 -11.22 18.42 -12.17
C MET A 250 -10.84 19.77 -11.53
N GLN A 251 -10.48 19.78 -10.25
CA GLN A 251 -10.01 21.01 -9.59
C GLN A 251 -8.70 21.53 -10.17
N GLN A 252 -7.76 20.64 -10.53
CA GLN A 252 -6.52 21.04 -11.20
C GLN A 252 -6.78 21.69 -12.55
N GLN A 253 -7.69 21.14 -13.36
CA GLN A 253 -8.05 21.70 -14.66
C GLN A 253 -8.71 23.09 -14.54
N GLN A 254 -9.51 23.32 -13.49
CA GLN A 254 -10.13 24.64 -13.24
C GLN A 254 -9.13 25.72 -12.79
N GLN A 255 -8.02 25.33 -12.15
CA GLN A 255 -6.97 26.29 -11.72
C GLN A 255 -5.99 26.66 -12.85
N GLN A 256 -6.02 25.95 -13.97
CA GLN A 256 -5.17 26.22 -15.15
C GLN A 256 -5.87 27.08 -16.21
N GLN A 257 -7.14 27.46 -16.02
CA GLN A 257 -7.91 28.38 -16.84
C GLN A 257 -7.96 29.78 -16.22
#